data_50820ef50cdf2d9bad3324dd95e8a149
#
_entry.id   50820ef50cdf2d9bad3324dd95e8a149
#
_cell.length_a   1.000
_cell.length_b   1.000
_cell.length_c   1.000
_cell.angle_alpha   90.00
_cell.angle_beta   90.00
_cell.angle_gamma   90.00
#
_symmetry.space_group_name_H-M   'P 1'
#
loop_
_entity.id
_entity.type
_entity.pdbx_description
1 polymer ?
#
loop_
_entity_poly.entity_id
_entity_poly.type
_entity_poly.pdbx_seq_one_letter_code
_entity_poly.pdbx_strand_id
1 'polypeptide(L)'
;MIRDTSPVADALKHRRSHSSVGDDAPTKRELLPLIEAAGSVADHGSLRPWRIIALRGKARLRVGLAIAAASGLEGSSAEKMAAKQLRAPLLLAVVVSPQPSYKVPEWEQEATASGVAHALSLVLDEAGWGVMWRTGLQTRADAVAQAHELKPGERLLGWLYVGDKPAHKSGRRAPIKAKDYLTTL
;
A
#
# COMPACT_ATOMS: atom_id res chain seq x y z
N MET A 1 2.84 -2.03 -34.06
CA MET A 1 4.28 -2.22 -33.71
C MET A 1 4.41 -1.81 -32.24
N ILE A 2 4.60 -2.77 -31.33
CA ILE A 2 4.89 -2.49 -29.91
C ILE A 2 6.29 -1.92 -29.89
N ARG A 3 6.47 -0.71 -29.36
CA ARG A 3 7.80 -0.16 -29.14
C ARG A 3 8.55 -1.08 -28.19
N ASP A 4 9.74 -1.54 -28.55
CA ASP A 4 10.53 -2.51 -27.77
C ASP A 4 10.94 -2.01 -26.37
N THR A 5 10.77 -0.71 -26.08
CA THR A 5 11.03 -0.10 -24.76
C THR A 5 9.87 0.78 -24.36
N SER A 6 9.15 0.37 -23.31
CA SER A 6 8.17 1.21 -22.62
C SER A 6 8.69 1.47 -21.21
N PRO A 7 9.02 2.74 -20.84
CA PRO A 7 9.50 3.04 -19.49
C PRO A 7 8.57 2.50 -18.39
N VAL A 8 7.26 2.58 -18.61
CA VAL A 8 6.26 2.07 -17.67
C VAL A 8 6.31 0.54 -17.56
N ALA A 9 6.42 -0.17 -18.69
CA ALA A 9 6.52 -1.63 -18.68
C ALA A 9 7.83 -2.09 -18.00
N ASP A 10 8.92 -1.37 -18.20
CA ASP A 10 10.20 -1.67 -17.57
C ASP A 10 10.15 -1.39 -16.07
N ALA A 11 9.58 -0.29 -15.62
CA ALA A 11 9.36 0.01 -14.22
C ALA A 11 8.53 -1.10 -13.53
N LEU A 12 7.41 -1.52 -14.14
CA LEU A 12 6.60 -2.62 -13.65
C LEU A 12 7.36 -3.95 -13.55
N LYS A 13 8.20 -4.28 -14.53
CA LYS A 13 9.02 -5.50 -14.52
C LYS A 13 10.13 -5.45 -13.46
N HIS A 14 10.72 -4.29 -13.23
CA HIS A 14 11.83 -4.11 -12.29
C HIS A 14 11.38 -3.90 -10.85
N ARG A 15 10.20 -3.33 -10.60
CA ARG A 15 9.67 -3.13 -9.26
C ARG A 15 9.69 -4.43 -8.44
N ARG A 16 10.17 -4.34 -7.20
CA ARG A 16 10.20 -5.46 -6.23
C ARG A 16 9.52 -5.05 -4.92
N SER A 17 8.97 -6.05 -4.21
CA SER A 17 8.56 -5.87 -2.82
C SER A 17 9.76 -6.10 -1.91
N HIS A 18 10.07 -5.17 -1.02
CA HIS A 18 11.20 -5.25 -0.09
C HIS A 18 10.69 -5.56 1.32
N SER A 19 10.92 -6.79 1.80
CA SER A 19 10.49 -7.25 3.13
C SER A 19 11.27 -6.59 4.28
N SER A 20 12.45 -6.06 3.95
CA SER A 20 13.31 -5.25 4.82
C SER A 20 13.70 -4.00 4.04
N VAL A 21 13.71 -2.87 4.71
CA VAL A 21 14.08 -1.55 4.18
C VAL A 21 15.00 -0.87 5.21
N GLY A 22 15.73 0.16 4.79
CA GLY A 22 16.55 0.97 5.68
C GLY A 22 15.74 1.97 6.50
N ASP A 23 16.45 2.81 7.25
CA ASP A 23 15.88 3.63 8.34
C ASP A 23 15.42 5.02 7.89
N ASP A 24 15.76 5.46 6.67
CA ASP A 24 15.27 6.70 6.11
C ASP A 24 13.97 6.51 5.30
N ALA A 25 13.19 7.55 5.16
CA ALA A 25 11.92 7.51 4.44
C ALA A 25 11.55 8.89 3.89
N PRO A 26 10.81 8.95 2.75
CA PRO A 26 10.45 10.21 2.12
C PRO A 26 9.73 11.15 3.08
N THR A 27 10.12 12.40 3.11
CA THR A 27 9.45 13.48 3.85
C THR A 27 8.02 13.70 3.33
N LYS A 28 7.21 14.46 4.06
CA LYS A 28 5.88 14.85 3.57
C LYS A 28 5.95 15.57 2.22
N ARG A 29 6.96 16.44 2.03
CA ARG A 29 7.15 17.22 0.80
C ARG A 29 7.45 16.30 -0.40
N GLU A 30 8.25 15.27 -0.19
CA GLU A 30 8.59 14.28 -1.23
C GLU A 30 7.44 13.32 -1.53
N LEU A 31 6.58 13.03 -0.55
CA LEU A 31 5.41 12.18 -0.75
C LEU A 31 4.32 12.83 -1.60
N LEU A 32 4.12 14.14 -1.50
CA LEU A 32 3.00 14.82 -2.17
C LEU A 32 2.98 14.59 -3.69
N PRO A 33 4.07 14.82 -4.45
CA PRO A 33 4.07 14.57 -5.89
C PRO A 33 3.91 13.09 -6.24
N LEU A 34 4.37 12.17 -5.41
CA LEU A 34 4.23 10.73 -5.63
C LEU A 34 2.77 10.29 -5.42
N ILE A 35 2.08 10.85 -4.42
CA ILE A 35 0.66 10.59 -4.17
C ILE A 35 -0.19 11.21 -5.29
N GLU A 36 0.15 12.40 -5.77
CA GLU A 36 -0.52 13.05 -6.89
C GLU A 36 -0.41 12.20 -8.17
N ALA A 37 0.79 11.73 -8.50
CA ALA A 37 1.02 10.84 -9.63
C ALA A 37 0.23 9.53 -9.50
N ALA A 38 0.26 8.90 -8.31
CA ALA A 38 -0.48 7.68 -8.04
C ALA A 38 -2.01 7.87 -8.10
N GLY A 39 -2.48 9.07 -7.75
CA GLY A 39 -3.91 9.44 -7.82
C GLY A 39 -4.44 9.63 -9.24
N SER A 40 -3.58 9.58 -10.26
CA SER A 40 -3.98 9.70 -11.68
C SER A 40 -4.47 8.39 -12.30
N VAL A 41 -4.71 7.35 -11.49
CA VAL A 41 -5.33 6.09 -11.97
C VAL A 41 -6.77 6.33 -12.45
N ALA A 42 -7.29 5.39 -13.25
CA ALA A 42 -8.68 5.44 -13.70
C ALA A 42 -9.64 5.49 -12.50
N ASP A 43 -10.53 6.47 -12.50
CA ASP A 43 -11.49 6.74 -11.43
C ASP A 43 -12.84 7.12 -12.04
N HIS A 44 -13.77 6.18 -12.06
CA HIS A 44 -15.10 6.38 -12.62
C HIS A 44 -15.84 7.48 -11.84
N GLY A 45 -16.21 8.53 -12.54
CA GLY A 45 -16.87 9.70 -11.97
C GLY A 45 -15.94 10.64 -11.19
N SER A 46 -14.63 10.40 -11.20
CA SER A 46 -13.62 11.22 -10.49
C SER A 46 -13.94 11.39 -8.99
N LEU A 47 -14.42 10.33 -8.36
CA LEU A 47 -14.91 10.33 -6.97
C LEU A 47 -13.79 10.42 -5.95
N ARG A 48 -12.55 10.07 -6.31
CA ARG A 48 -11.37 10.02 -5.42
C ARG A 48 -11.66 9.25 -4.13
N PRO A 49 -12.12 7.98 -4.23
CA PRO A 49 -12.64 7.23 -3.09
C PRO A 49 -11.52 6.64 -2.22
N TRP A 50 -10.49 7.44 -1.96
CA TRP A 50 -9.31 7.00 -1.23
C TRP A 50 -8.64 8.15 -0.49
N ARG A 51 -7.88 7.80 0.53
CA ARG A 51 -6.92 8.68 1.19
C ARG A 51 -5.74 7.87 1.73
N ILE A 52 -4.63 8.54 1.98
CA ILE A 52 -3.41 7.95 2.53
C ILE A 52 -3.17 8.53 3.92
N ILE A 53 -2.89 7.64 4.91
CA ILE A 53 -2.47 8.03 6.24
C ILE A 53 -0.99 7.69 6.41
N ALA A 54 -0.16 8.69 6.65
CA ALA A 54 1.27 8.49 6.92
C ALA A 54 1.50 8.25 8.42
N LEU A 55 1.99 7.06 8.76
CA LEU A 55 2.27 6.64 10.13
C LEU A 55 3.78 6.63 10.37
N ARG A 56 4.24 7.45 11.32
CA ARG A 56 5.64 7.56 11.73
C ARG A 56 5.76 7.46 13.25
N GLY A 57 6.96 7.20 13.75
CA GLY A 57 7.24 7.20 15.19
C GLY A 57 6.27 6.30 15.98
N LYS A 58 5.71 6.83 17.05
CA LYS A 58 4.79 6.12 17.96
C LYS A 58 3.48 5.66 17.29
N ALA A 59 3.04 6.32 16.22
CA ALA A 59 1.82 5.92 15.51
C ALA A 59 1.93 4.50 14.92
N ARG A 60 3.11 4.07 14.47
CA ARG A 60 3.36 2.70 13.99
C ARG A 60 3.17 1.68 15.11
N LEU A 61 3.67 1.97 16.31
CA LEU A 61 3.51 1.08 17.46
C LEU A 61 2.04 0.99 17.91
N ARG A 62 1.31 2.12 17.94
CA ARG A 62 -0.13 2.14 18.23
C ARG A 62 -0.91 1.20 17.31
N VAL A 63 -0.64 1.27 16.00
CA VAL A 63 -1.24 0.38 15.01
C VAL A 63 -0.83 -1.08 15.26
N GLY A 64 0.42 -1.33 15.60
CA GLY A 64 0.91 -2.66 15.91
C GLY A 64 0.21 -3.30 17.11
N LEU A 65 -0.04 -2.53 18.17
CA LEU A 65 -0.80 -2.98 19.34
C LEU A 65 -2.28 -3.26 18.98
N ALA A 66 -2.89 -2.43 18.14
CA ALA A 66 -4.24 -2.69 17.66
C ALA A 66 -4.34 -3.98 16.83
N ILE A 67 -3.34 -4.26 15.99
CA ILE A 67 -3.25 -5.52 15.24
C ILE A 67 -3.07 -6.71 16.19
N ALA A 68 -2.26 -6.57 17.23
CA ALA A 68 -2.07 -7.61 18.24
C ALA A 68 -3.38 -7.91 18.98
N ALA A 69 -4.09 -6.88 19.44
CA ALA A 69 -5.39 -7.00 20.09
C ALA A 69 -6.43 -7.67 19.16
N ALA A 70 -6.50 -7.26 17.90
CA ALA A 70 -7.37 -7.88 16.89
C ALA A 70 -7.02 -9.35 16.59
N SER A 71 -5.81 -9.77 16.93
CA SER A 71 -5.34 -11.15 16.80
C SER A 71 -5.46 -11.96 18.09
N GLY A 72 -6.04 -11.41 19.17
CA GLY A 72 -6.17 -12.05 20.47
C GLY A 72 -4.83 -12.28 21.16
N LEU A 73 -3.81 -11.47 20.86
CA LEU A 73 -2.47 -11.62 21.44
C LEU A 73 -2.29 -10.69 22.64
N GLU A 74 -1.63 -11.22 23.69
CA GLU A 74 -1.33 -10.49 24.92
C GLU A 74 0.16 -10.63 25.30
N GLY A 75 0.61 -9.81 26.26
CA GLY A 75 1.95 -9.84 26.81
C GLY A 75 3.04 -9.77 25.74
N SER A 76 4.08 -10.57 25.88
CA SER A 76 5.24 -10.58 24.98
C SER A 76 4.89 -10.92 23.52
N SER A 77 3.81 -11.69 23.28
CA SER A 77 3.34 -12.00 21.93
C SER A 77 2.73 -10.76 21.26
N ALA A 78 1.98 -9.95 22.00
CA ALA A 78 1.46 -8.69 21.52
C ALA A 78 2.59 -7.69 21.20
N GLU A 79 3.59 -7.59 22.08
CA GLU A 79 4.76 -6.73 21.87
C GLU A 79 5.55 -7.13 20.61
N LYS A 80 5.80 -8.43 20.42
CA LYS A 80 6.45 -8.96 19.22
C LYS A 80 5.65 -8.67 17.95
N MET A 81 4.33 -8.77 18.01
CA MET A 81 3.46 -8.46 16.88
C MET A 81 3.48 -6.95 16.58
N ALA A 82 3.39 -6.10 17.61
CA ALA A 82 3.45 -4.66 17.49
C ALA A 82 4.80 -4.20 16.89
N ALA A 83 5.90 -4.78 17.34
CA ALA A 83 7.24 -4.48 16.82
C ALA A 83 7.40 -4.75 15.32
N LYS A 84 6.58 -5.64 14.72
CA LYS A 84 6.60 -5.87 13.28
C LYS A 84 6.25 -4.61 12.47
N GLN A 85 5.52 -3.66 13.05
CA GLN A 85 5.17 -2.40 12.39
C GLN A 85 6.35 -1.41 12.37
N LEU A 86 7.38 -1.67 13.16
CA LEU A 86 8.59 -0.85 13.20
C LEU A 86 9.65 -1.24 12.17
N ARG A 87 9.38 -2.26 11.34
CA ARG A 87 10.30 -2.76 10.29
C ARG A 87 10.57 -1.77 9.17
N ALA A 88 9.78 -0.71 9.08
CA ALA A 88 9.98 0.38 8.15
C ALA A 88 9.78 1.71 8.89
N PRO A 89 10.55 2.76 8.57
CA PRO A 89 10.43 4.07 9.21
C PRO A 89 9.09 4.76 8.91
N LEU A 90 8.42 4.38 7.82
CA LEU A 90 7.14 4.92 7.38
C LEU A 90 6.19 3.79 6.97
N LEU A 91 4.95 3.86 7.45
CA LEU A 91 3.83 3.11 6.90
C LEU A 91 2.85 4.09 6.24
N LEU A 92 2.47 3.83 5.00
CA LEU A 92 1.39 4.53 4.32
C LEU A 92 0.17 3.62 4.33
N ALA A 93 -0.78 3.92 5.20
CA ALA A 93 -2.06 3.20 5.23
C ALA A 93 -2.93 3.68 4.07
N VAL A 94 -3.36 2.74 3.22
CA VAL A 94 -4.26 3.01 2.09
C VAL A 94 -5.67 2.77 2.56
N VAL A 95 -6.48 3.83 2.54
CA VAL A 95 -7.86 3.82 3.01
C VAL A 95 -8.80 3.96 1.82
N VAL A 96 -9.77 3.07 1.73
CA VAL A 96 -10.95 3.25 0.88
C VAL A 96 -11.89 4.22 1.60
N SER A 97 -12.24 5.31 0.96
CA SER A 97 -13.14 6.35 1.45
C SER A 97 -14.30 6.51 0.47
N PRO A 98 -15.30 5.61 0.50
CA PRO A 98 -16.36 5.59 -0.48
C PRO A 98 -17.14 6.91 -0.50
N GLN A 99 -17.48 7.34 -1.71
CA GLN A 99 -18.30 8.51 -1.94
C GLN A 99 -19.72 8.09 -2.36
N PRO A 100 -20.76 8.79 -1.92
CA PRO A 100 -22.12 8.52 -2.37
C PRO A 100 -22.21 8.63 -3.90
N SER A 101 -22.68 7.57 -4.56
CA SER A 101 -22.88 7.56 -5.99
C SER A 101 -23.94 6.51 -6.38
N TYR A 102 -24.87 6.90 -7.23
CA TYR A 102 -25.86 5.96 -7.80
C TYR A 102 -25.30 5.21 -9.04
N LYS A 103 -24.21 5.71 -9.62
CA LYS A 103 -23.57 5.13 -10.81
C LYS A 103 -22.40 4.22 -10.51
N VAL A 104 -21.66 4.54 -9.44
CA VAL A 104 -20.38 3.90 -9.12
C VAL A 104 -20.54 3.11 -7.84
N PRO A 105 -20.70 1.79 -7.92
CA PRO A 105 -20.83 0.94 -6.75
C PRO A 105 -19.53 0.88 -5.96
N GLU A 106 -19.62 0.50 -4.67
CA GLU A 106 -18.46 0.51 -3.77
C GLU A 106 -17.29 -0.37 -4.22
N TRP A 107 -17.57 -1.49 -4.91
CA TRP A 107 -16.50 -2.37 -5.39
C TRP A 107 -15.63 -1.69 -6.48
N GLU A 108 -16.22 -0.84 -7.35
CA GLU A 108 -15.43 -0.05 -8.31
C GLU A 108 -14.57 1.00 -7.59
N GLN A 109 -15.12 1.60 -6.55
CA GLN A 109 -14.39 2.58 -5.72
C GLN A 109 -13.24 1.91 -4.96
N GLU A 110 -13.44 0.70 -4.44
CA GLU A 110 -12.36 -0.10 -3.83
C GLU A 110 -11.30 -0.50 -4.86
N ALA A 111 -11.70 -0.83 -6.10
CA ALA A 111 -10.77 -1.09 -7.20
C ALA A 111 -9.92 0.14 -7.54
N THR A 112 -10.50 1.34 -7.56
CA THR A 112 -9.76 2.60 -7.73
C THR A 112 -8.71 2.79 -6.62
N ALA A 113 -9.10 2.61 -5.35
CA ALA A 113 -8.17 2.72 -4.21
C ALA A 113 -7.05 1.67 -4.29
N SER A 114 -7.35 0.46 -4.76
CA SER A 114 -6.34 -0.59 -5.02
C SER A 114 -5.39 -0.18 -6.15
N GLY A 115 -5.92 0.45 -7.20
CA GLY A 115 -5.12 1.04 -8.28
C GLY A 115 -4.12 2.07 -7.76
N VAL A 116 -4.58 2.98 -6.89
CA VAL A 116 -3.71 3.97 -6.22
C VAL A 116 -2.62 3.29 -5.39
N ALA A 117 -2.92 2.23 -4.64
CA ALA A 117 -1.92 1.50 -3.86
C ALA A 117 -0.83 0.89 -4.74
N HIS A 118 -1.20 0.28 -5.88
CA HIS A 118 -0.25 -0.26 -6.85
C HIS A 118 0.57 0.84 -7.52
N ALA A 119 -0.06 1.92 -7.99
CA ALA A 119 0.61 3.05 -8.62
C ALA A 119 1.58 3.72 -7.63
N LEU A 120 1.15 3.95 -6.38
CA LEU A 120 2.00 4.54 -5.35
C LEU A 120 3.21 3.64 -5.02
N SER A 121 3.00 2.32 -4.98
CA SER A 121 4.12 1.37 -4.81
C SER A 121 5.11 1.43 -5.98
N LEU A 122 4.65 1.68 -7.20
CA LEU A 122 5.50 1.80 -8.38
C LEU A 122 6.30 3.10 -8.37
N VAL A 123 5.64 4.24 -8.17
CA VAL A 123 6.32 5.55 -8.19
C VAL A 123 7.28 5.72 -7.00
N LEU A 124 6.99 5.11 -5.84
CA LEU A 124 7.93 5.05 -4.73
C LEU A 124 9.19 4.24 -5.09
N ASP A 125 9.02 3.07 -5.74
CA ASP A 125 10.16 2.24 -6.17
C ASP A 125 11.03 2.96 -7.22
N GLU A 126 10.41 3.68 -8.16
CA GLU A 126 11.09 4.52 -9.16
C GLU A 126 11.81 5.72 -8.53
N ALA A 127 11.23 6.29 -7.46
CA ALA A 127 11.88 7.35 -6.67
C ALA A 127 13.02 6.85 -5.77
N GLY A 128 13.37 5.55 -5.84
CA GLY A 128 14.47 4.96 -5.10
C GLY A 128 14.11 4.42 -3.72
N TRP A 129 12.82 4.38 -3.35
CA TRP A 129 12.38 3.85 -2.07
C TRP A 129 12.08 2.35 -2.12
N GLY A 130 12.47 1.63 -1.08
CA GLY A 130 12.05 0.26 -0.85
C GLY A 130 10.61 0.22 -0.36
N VAL A 131 9.78 -0.60 -1.00
CA VAL A 131 8.34 -0.68 -0.69
C VAL A 131 7.88 -2.13 -0.56
N MET A 132 6.99 -2.38 0.40
CA MET A 132 6.23 -3.63 0.48
C MET A 132 4.79 -3.35 0.89
N TRP A 133 3.83 -3.75 0.06
CA TRP A 133 2.42 -3.73 0.43
C TRP A 133 2.08 -4.96 1.29
N ARG A 134 1.52 -4.70 2.47
CA ARG A 134 1.02 -5.73 3.39
C ARG A 134 -0.45 -5.51 3.66
N THR A 135 -1.18 -6.61 3.64
CA THR A 135 -2.60 -6.70 3.97
C THR A 135 -2.81 -7.78 5.03
N GLY A 136 -4.03 -8.16 5.30
CA GLY A 136 -4.38 -9.28 6.20
C GLY A 136 -5.77 -9.08 6.79
N LEU A 137 -6.28 -10.10 7.45
CA LEU A 137 -7.62 -10.08 8.05
C LEU A 137 -7.80 -8.94 9.06
N GLN A 138 -6.73 -8.55 9.75
CA GLN A 138 -6.74 -7.48 10.75
C GLN A 138 -7.07 -6.11 10.17
N THR A 139 -6.94 -5.90 8.83
CA THR A 139 -7.33 -4.64 8.20
C THR A 139 -8.83 -4.34 8.35
N ARG A 140 -9.64 -5.35 8.68
CA ARG A 140 -11.09 -5.24 8.86
C ARG A 140 -11.52 -5.20 10.33
N ALA A 141 -10.58 -5.22 11.27
CA ALA A 141 -10.88 -5.22 12.69
C ALA A 141 -11.15 -3.80 13.22
N ASP A 142 -12.15 -3.66 14.11
CA ASP A 142 -12.55 -2.38 14.69
C ASP A 142 -11.40 -1.69 15.43
N ALA A 143 -10.62 -2.44 16.22
CA ALA A 143 -9.46 -1.88 16.92
C ALA A 143 -8.43 -1.26 15.95
N VAL A 144 -8.26 -1.86 14.77
CA VAL A 144 -7.36 -1.34 13.72
C VAL A 144 -7.98 -0.13 13.04
N ALA A 145 -9.29 -0.14 12.77
CA ALA A 145 -10.01 1.02 12.25
C ALA A 145 -9.88 2.23 13.20
N GLN A 146 -10.10 2.01 14.50
CA GLN A 146 -9.95 3.05 15.54
C GLN A 146 -8.50 3.59 15.61
N ALA A 147 -7.49 2.70 15.56
CA ALA A 147 -6.09 3.11 15.59
C ALA A 147 -5.67 3.97 14.37
N HIS A 148 -6.41 3.88 13.26
CA HIS A 148 -6.23 4.70 12.06
C HIS A 148 -7.18 5.89 11.99
N GLU A 149 -8.06 6.07 12.99
CA GLU A 149 -9.06 7.14 13.01
C GLU A 149 -9.91 7.13 11.72
N LEU A 150 -10.35 5.90 11.33
CA LEU A 150 -11.18 5.74 10.15
C LEU A 150 -12.57 6.33 10.42
N LYS A 151 -13.11 7.02 9.42
CA LYS A 151 -14.48 7.54 9.46
C LYS A 151 -15.49 6.43 9.19
N PRO A 152 -16.78 6.63 9.58
CA PRO A 152 -17.83 5.69 9.20
C PRO A 152 -17.84 5.43 7.69
N GLY A 153 -17.91 4.16 7.29
CA GLY A 153 -17.86 3.72 5.89
C GLY A 153 -16.46 3.58 5.31
N GLU A 154 -15.42 4.13 5.93
CA GLU A 154 -14.04 3.92 5.47
C GLU A 154 -13.54 2.51 5.81
N ARG A 155 -12.67 2.00 4.95
CA ARG A 155 -12.04 0.67 5.11
C ARG A 155 -10.55 0.74 4.82
N LEU A 156 -9.76 0.04 5.59
CA LEU A 156 -8.32 -0.08 5.35
C LEU A 156 -8.04 -1.19 4.32
N LEU A 157 -7.33 -0.87 3.24
CA LEU A 157 -6.82 -1.89 2.30
C LEU A 157 -5.53 -2.55 2.78
N GLY A 158 -4.74 -1.83 3.56
CA GLY A 158 -3.44 -2.30 4.04
C GLY A 158 -2.43 -1.17 4.13
N TRP A 159 -1.17 -1.55 4.21
CA TRP A 159 -0.06 -0.62 4.45
C TRP A 159 1.04 -0.82 3.41
N LEU A 160 1.56 0.26 2.85
CA LEU A 160 2.85 0.28 2.17
C LEU A 160 3.92 0.56 3.23
N TYR A 161 4.80 -0.38 3.47
CA TYR A 161 5.99 -0.25 4.31
C TYR A 161 7.07 0.39 3.46
N VAL A 162 7.55 1.56 3.84
CA VAL A 162 8.45 2.38 3.03
C VAL A 162 9.70 2.74 3.83
N GLY A 163 10.85 2.60 3.21
CA GLY A 163 12.16 3.02 3.73
C GLY A 163 13.22 2.96 2.64
N ASP A 164 14.49 3.14 3.00
CA ASP A 164 15.59 3.04 2.03
C ASP A 164 15.55 1.74 1.26
N LYS A 165 15.74 1.85 -0.04
CA LYS A 165 15.81 0.69 -0.91
C LYS A 165 17.11 -0.08 -0.66
N PRO A 166 17.05 -1.37 -0.28
CA PRO A 166 18.27 -2.17 -0.09
C PRO A 166 19.10 -2.21 -1.37
N ALA A 167 20.43 -2.07 -1.24
CA ALA A 167 21.36 -2.04 -2.38
C ALA A 167 21.26 -3.29 -3.29
N HIS A 168 20.97 -4.44 -2.67
CA HIS A 168 20.82 -5.68 -3.41
C HIS A 168 19.58 -6.45 -2.96
N LYS A 169 18.73 -6.84 -3.91
CA LYS A 169 17.71 -7.85 -3.69
C LYS A 169 18.07 -9.09 -4.50
N SER A 170 18.42 -10.15 -3.79
CA SER A 170 18.57 -11.47 -4.39
C SER A 170 17.18 -12.03 -4.73
N GLY A 171 17.06 -12.64 -5.89
CA GLY A 171 15.85 -13.34 -6.32
C GLY A 171 15.31 -12.85 -7.65
N ARG A 172 15.15 -13.78 -8.58
CA ARG A 172 14.55 -13.55 -9.88
C ARG A 172 13.04 -13.72 -9.76
N ARG A 173 12.26 -12.74 -10.22
CA ARG A 173 10.82 -12.91 -10.32
C ARG A 173 10.54 -13.98 -11.37
N ALA A 174 9.69 -14.97 -11.04
CA ALA A 174 9.24 -15.94 -12.03
C ALA A 174 8.52 -15.20 -13.17
N PRO A 175 8.83 -15.50 -14.43
CA PRO A 175 8.17 -14.87 -15.56
C PRO A 175 6.69 -15.30 -15.61
N ILE A 176 5.82 -14.37 -15.96
CA ILE A 176 4.41 -14.64 -16.22
C ILE A 176 4.30 -15.14 -17.66
N LYS A 177 3.67 -16.30 -17.85
CA LYS A 177 3.29 -16.80 -19.17
C LYS A 177 1.95 -16.15 -19.54
N ALA A 178 1.99 -15.03 -20.24
CA ALA A 178 0.80 -14.21 -20.53
C ALA A 178 -0.32 -15.01 -21.23
N LYS A 179 0.03 -15.99 -22.05
CA LYS A 179 -0.95 -16.88 -22.72
C LYS A 179 -1.85 -17.68 -21.76
N ASP A 180 -1.40 -17.91 -20.52
CA ASP A 180 -2.18 -18.67 -19.53
C ASP A 180 -3.27 -17.78 -18.88
N TYR A 181 -3.27 -16.47 -19.17
CA TYR A 181 -4.17 -15.45 -18.61
C TYR A 181 -4.98 -14.70 -19.67
N LEU A 182 -4.79 -15.03 -20.96
CA LEU A 182 -5.53 -14.42 -22.05
C LEU A 182 -6.45 -15.47 -22.68
N THR A 183 -7.74 -15.18 -22.68
CA THR A 183 -8.76 -15.97 -23.39
C THR A 183 -9.36 -15.11 -24.50
N THR A 184 -9.52 -15.68 -25.68
CA THR A 184 -10.25 -15.06 -26.80
C THR A 184 -11.58 -15.80 -26.96
N LEU A 185 -12.69 -15.06 -27.06
CA LEU A 185 -14.02 -15.55 -27.35
C LEU A 185 -14.36 -15.41 -28.84
#